data_3467de712abca9de727320f8fd6060ff
#
_entry.id   3467de712abca9de727320f8fd6060ff
#
_cell.length_a   1.000
_cell.length_b   1.000
_cell.length_c   1.000
_cell.angle_alpha   90.00
_cell.angle_beta   90.00
_cell.angle_gamma   90.00
#
_symmetry.space_group_name_H-M   'P 1'
#
loop_
_entity.id
_entity.type
_entity.pdbx_description
1 polymer ?
#
loop_
_entity_poly.entity_id
_entity_poly.type
_entity_poly.pdbx_seq_one_letter_code
_entity_poly.pdbx_strand_id
1 'polypeptide(L)'
;EYAAVSHGISKATNVKAIELNISCPNVDHGNHGLLIGQDPELAYDVVKAAVEASDVPVYVKLTPSVTDIVTIAKAAEDAGASGLTMINTLVGMRFDLKTRKPIIANGTGGMSGPAVFPVALKLIRQVAQTTKLPIIGMGGVDSAEAALEMYLAGASAIGVGTANFTNPYACPDIIENLPKVMDKYGIESLEMLRKEVRESLL
;
A
#
# COMPACT_ATOMS: atom_id res chain seq x y z
N GLU A 1 1.20 -21.49 5.18
CA GLU A 1 0.49 -21.16 3.92
C GLU A 1 1.28 -20.16 3.07
N TYR A 2 1.66 -18.96 3.58
CA TYR A 2 2.37 -17.93 2.82
C TYR A 2 3.64 -18.46 2.13
N ALA A 3 4.51 -19.19 2.83
CA ALA A 3 5.70 -19.80 2.25
C ALA A 3 5.39 -20.74 1.07
N ALA A 4 4.40 -21.62 1.22
CA ALA A 4 4.03 -22.57 0.18
C ALA A 4 3.47 -21.88 -1.07
N VAL A 5 2.64 -20.84 -0.89
CA VAL A 5 2.07 -20.06 -1.98
C VAL A 5 3.17 -19.24 -2.66
N SER A 6 4.03 -18.57 -1.90
CA SER A 6 5.15 -17.79 -2.44
C SER A 6 6.11 -18.66 -3.25
N HIS A 7 6.45 -19.85 -2.74
CA HIS A 7 7.26 -20.82 -3.47
C HIS A 7 6.62 -21.21 -4.80
N GLY A 8 5.34 -21.60 -4.78
CA GLY A 8 4.65 -22.04 -5.99
C GLY A 8 4.53 -20.93 -7.04
N ILE A 9 4.15 -19.71 -6.62
CA ILE A 9 3.96 -18.58 -7.53
C ILE A 9 5.32 -18.10 -8.09
N SER A 10 6.38 -18.06 -7.29
CA SER A 10 7.70 -17.59 -7.72
C SER A 10 8.33 -18.44 -8.83
N LYS A 11 7.90 -19.69 -9.00
CA LYS A 11 8.37 -20.56 -10.09
C LYS A 11 7.77 -20.24 -11.46
N ALA A 12 6.71 -19.47 -11.52
CA ALA A 12 6.11 -19.09 -12.80
C ALA A 12 7.01 -18.07 -13.52
N THR A 13 7.35 -18.34 -14.79
CA THR A 13 8.35 -17.56 -15.56
C THR A 13 7.95 -16.10 -15.82
N ASN A 14 6.68 -15.79 -15.76
CA ASN A 14 6.12 -14.46 -15.96
C ASN A 14 5.92 -13.67 -14.65
N VAL A 15 6.11 -14.28 -13.49
CA VAL A 15 6.07 -13.58 -12.20
C VAL A 15 7.43 -12.92 -11.94
N LYS A 16 7.42 -11.63 -11.62
CA LYS A 16 8.63 -10.83 -11.37
C LYS A 16 8.71 -10.29 -9.95
N ALA A 17 7.62 -10.27 -9.25
CA ALA A 17 7.52 -9.91 -7.83
C ALA A 17 6.26 -10.51 -7.22
N ILE A 18 6.22 -10.63 -5.92
CA ILE A 18 5.06 -11.06 -5.13
C ILE A 18 4.69 -9.93 -4.19
N GLU A 19 3.39 -9.63 -4.06
CA GLU A 19 2.86 -8.79 -3.00
C GLU A 19 2.16 -9.66 -1.95
N LEU A 20 2.67 -9.64 -0.72
CA LEU A 20 2.03 -10.29 0.43
C LEU A 20 0.94 -9.39 0.98
N ASN A 21 -0.29 -9.85 0.97
CA ASN A 21 -1.39 -9.18 1.65
C ASN A 21 -1.52 -9.69 3.09
N ILE A 22 -0.85 -9.02 4.04
CA ILE A 22 -0.96 -9.29 5.48
C ILE A 22 -1.98 -8.39 6.16
N SER A 23 -2.78 -7.64 5.40
CA SER A 23 -3.56 -6.50 5.86
C SER A 23 -5.05 -6.58 5.51
N CYS A 24 -5.58 -7.75 5.17
CA CYS A 24 -6.97 -7.89 4.71
C CYS A 24 -7.96 -7.74 5.87
N PRO A 25 -8.84 -6.69 5.87
CA PRO A 25 -9.82 -6.50 6.93
C PRO A 25 -11.04 -7.42 6.81
N ASN A 26 -11.17 -8.17 5.71
CA ASN A 26 -12.35 -8.96 5.39
C ASN A 26 -12.15 -10.48 5.56
N VAL A 27 -10.97 -10.91 5.98
CA VAL A 27 -10.67 -12.33 6.19
C VAL A 27 -10.90 -12.68 7.65
N ASP A 28 -12.05 -13.29 7.93
CA ASP A 28 -12.39 -13.83 9.23
C ASP A 28 -12.17 -15.36 9.21
N HIS A 29 -10.93 -15.77 9.16
CA HIS A 29 -10.54 -17.16 9.36
C HIS A 29 -9.82 -17.30 10.70
N GLY A 30 -10.60 -17.22 11.78
CA GLY A 30 -10.10 -17.45 13.13
C GLY A 30 -9.10 -16.39 13.59
N ASN A 31 -9.36 -15.11 13.31
CA ASN A 31 -8.59 -13.94 13.75
C ASN A 31 -7.20 -13.71 13.10
N HIS A 32 -6.84 -14.33 11.98
CA HIS A 32 -5.45 -14.24 11.52
C HIS A 32 -5.14 -13.19 10.44
N GLY A 33 -6.09 -12.70 9.63
CA GLY A 33 -5.78 -11.82 8.51
C GLY A 33 -5.36 -10.40 8.92
N LEU A 34 -6.17 -9.69 9.69
CA LEU A 34 -5.87 -8.34 10.16
C LEU A 34 -4.81 -8.38 11.27
N LEU A 35 -4.82 -9.42 12.12
CA LEU A 35 -3.87 -9.61 13.21
C LEU A 35 -2.41 -9.66 12.73
N ILE A 36 -2.13 -10.35 11.62
CA ILE A 36 -0.76 -10.41 11.07
C ILE A 36 -0.21 -9.01 10.80
N GLY A 37 -1.02 -8.15 10.18
CA GLY A 37 -0.61 -6.77 9.87
C GLY A 37 -0.64 -5.81 11.06
N GLN A 38 -1.10 -6.25 12.23
CA GLN A 38 -1.17 -5.44 13.45
C GLN A 38 -0.16 -5.87 14.52
N ASP A 39 0.44 -7.03 14.37
CA ASP A 39 1.42 -7.62 15.27
C ASP A 39 2.79 -7.70 14.58
N PRO A 40 3.83 -7.00 15.07
CA PRO A 40 5.14 -6.97 14.42
C PRO A 40 5.85 -8.33 14.43
N GLU A 41 5.65 -9.17 15.44
CA GLU A 41 6.29 -10.49 15.51
C GLU A 41 5.66 -11.42 14.48
N LEU A 42 4.33 -11.46 14.40
CA LEU A 42 3.62 -12.22 13.37
C LEU A 42 3.93 -11.72 11.96
N ALA A 43 4.02 -10.40 11.76
CA ALA A 43 4.39 -9.82 10.48
C ALA A 43 5.80 -10.26 10.08
N TYR A 44 6.77 -10.18 10.99
CA TYR A 44 8.13 -10.64 10.76
C TYR A 44 8.17 -12.12 10.35
N ASP A 45 7.54 -13.00 11.11
CA ASP A 45 7.56 -14.45 10.87
C ASP A 45 6.95 -14.83 9.52
N VAL A 46 5.80 -14.23 9.19
CA VAL A 46 5.10 -14.49 7.92
C VAL A 46 5.90 -13.97 6.72
N VAL A 47 6.43 -12.74 6.83
CA VAL A 47 7.23 -12.12 5.76
C VAL A 47 8.51 -12.91 5.55
N LYS A 48 9.23 -13.25 6.61
CA LYS A 48 10.47 -14.04 6.53
C LYS A 48 10.24 -15.38 5.86
N ALA A 49 9.21 -16.11 6.29
CA ALA A 49 8.88 -17.40 5.69
C ALA A 49 8.54 -17.30 4.19
N ALA A 50 7.89 -16.21 3.77
CA ALA A 50 7.57 -15.97 2.37
C ALA A 50 8.79 -15.55 1.55
N VAL A 51 9.66 -14.70 2.10
CA VAL A 51 10.92 -14.25 1.47
C VAL A 51 11.86 -15.43 1.25
N GLU A 52 12.06 -16.25 2.28
CA GLU A 52 12.95 -17.43 2.19
C GLU A 52 12.45 -18.48 1.18
N ALA A 53 11.14 -18.52 0.93
CA ALA A 53 10.53 -19.47 -0.01
C ALA A 53 10.40 -18.91 -1.45
N SER A 54 10.67 -17.64 -1.69
CA SER A 54 10.45 -16.98 -2.98
C SER A 54 11.75 -16.80 -3.77
N ASP A 55 11.69 -17.08 -5.07
CA ASP A 55 12.79 -16.79 -6.02
C ASP A 55 12.73 -15.36 -6.59
N VAL A 56 11.69 -14.58 -6.26
CA VAL A 56 11.46 -13.23 -6.76
C VAL A 56 11.27 -12.24 -5.61
N PRO A 57 11.47 -10.93 -5.84
CA PRO A 57 11.26 -9.91 -4.82
C PRO A 57 9.88 -9.99 -4.18
N VAL A 58 9.84 -9.80 -2.86
CA VAL A 58 8.60 -9.82 -2.06
C VAL A 58 8.33 -8.44 -1.50
N TYR A 59 7.17 -7.90 -1.88
CA TYR A 59 6.62 -6.66 -1.34
C TYR A 59 5.58 -6.99 -0.28
N VAL A 60 5.45 -6.13 0.73
CA VAL A 60 4.51 -6.35 1.84
C VAL A 60 3.49 -5.23 1.89
N LYS A 61 2.21 -5.59 1.81
CA LYS A 61 1.10 -4.62 1.85
C LYS A 61 0.61 -4.41 3.26
N LEU A 62 0.78 -3.17 3.76
CA LEU A 62 0.52 -2.77 5.13
C LEU A 62 -0.89 -2.22 5.31
N THR A 63 -1.49 -2.54 6.48
CA THR A 63 -2.77 -1.95 6.93
C THR A 63 -2.55 -0.59 7.59
N PRO A 64 -3.45 0.39 7.36
CA PRO A 64 -3.48 1.64 8.13
C PRO A 64 -4.10 1.50 9.52
N SER A 65 -4.72 0.35 9.82
CA SER A 65 -5.47 0.09 11.06
C SER A 65 -4.55 -0.38 12.19
N VAL A 66 -3.50 0.39 12.46
CA VAL A 66 -2.50 0.13 13.50
C VAL A 66 -2.23 1.40 14.29
N THR A 67 -1.73 1.26 15.50
CA THR A 67 -1.30 2.41 16.32
C THR A 67 -0.03 3.03 15.78
N ASP A 68 0.95 2.21 15.39
CA ASP A 68 2.22 2.62 14.80
C ASP A 68 2.58 1.74 13.59
N ILE A 69 2.43 2.31 12.39
CA ILE A 69 2.75 1.62 11.14
C ILE A 69 4.26 1.44 10.93
N VAL A 70 5.07 2.30 11.55
CA VAL A 70 6.53 2.23 11.43
C VAL A 70 7.06 0.94 12.05
N THR A 71 6.51 0.51 13.18
CA THR A 71 6.89 -0.76 13.82
C THR A 71 6.64 -1.96 12.91
N ILE A 72 5.50 -1.99 12.21
CA ILE A 72 5.19 -3.07 11.26
C ILE A 72 6.09 -2.99 10.01
N ALA A 73 6.34 -1.77 9.50
CA ALA A 73 7.21 -1.57 8.36
C ALA A 73 8.64 -2.05 8.63
N LYS A 74 9.17 -1.77 9.83
CA LYS A 74 10.48 -2.26 10.27
C LYS A 74 10.52 -3.78 10.42
N ALA A 75 9.50 -4.38 10.99
CA ALA A 75 9.40 -5.84 11.07
C ALA A 75 9.46 -6.49 9.68
N ALA A 76 8.76 -5.92 8.69
CA ALA A 76 8.82 -6.39 7.31
C ALA A 76 10.21 -6.19 6.68
N GLU A 77 10.87 -5.05 6.92
CA GLU A 77 12.24 -4.76 6.45
C GLU A 77 13.24 -5.74 7.06
N ASP A 78 13.20 -5.96 8.37
CA ASP A 78 14.08 -6.88 9.09
C ASP A 78 13.86 -8.34 8.67
N ALA A 79 12.66 -8.69 8.23
CA ALA A 79 12.32 -10.00 7.66
C ALA A 79 12.82 -10.19 6.21
N GLY A 80 13.41 -9.16 5.60
CA GLY A 80 13.99 -9.23 4.26
C GLY A 80 13.04 -8.85 3.12
N ALA A 81 11.95 -8.12 3.38
CA ALA A 81 11.10 -7.59 2.33
C ALA A 81 11.89 -6.74 1.34
N SER A 82 11.55 -6.84 0.05
CA SER A 82 12.17 -6.05 -1.03
C SER A 82 11.53 -4.67 -1.21
N GLY A 83 10.36 -4.45 -0.64
CA GLY A 83 9.64 -3.20 -0.68
C GLY A 83 8.32 -3.28 0.10
N LEU A 84 7.66 -2.14 0.20
CA LEU A 84 6.39 -2.01 0.88
C LEU A 84 5.31 -1.50 -0.08
N THR A 85 4.09 -1.96 0.11
CA THR A 85 2.90 -1.38 -0.51
C THR A 85 2.02 -0.81 0.59
N MET A 86 1.63 0.43 0.47
CA MET A 86 0.82 1.07 1.50
C MET A 86 0.03 2.26 0.96
N ILE A 87 -1.19 2.37 1.42
CA ILE A 87 -1.86 1.65 2.49
C ILE A 87 -2.99 0.76 1.94
N ASN A 88 -3.35 -0.32 2.66
CA ASN A 88 -4.61 -0.99 2.46
C ASN A 88 -5.77 -0.07 2.92
N THR A 89 -7.01 -0.49 2.77
CA THR A 89 -8.21 0.27 3.12
C THR A 89 -8.35 0.50 4.63
N LEU A 90 -8.94 1.63 5.01
CA LEU A 90 -9.39 1.87 6.40
C LEU A 90 -10.67 1.07 6.68
N VAL A 91 -10.80 0.54 7.88
CA VAL A 91 -12.04 -0.14 8.28
C VAL A 91 -13.13 0.89 8.55
N GLY A 92 -14.29 0.72 7.92
CA GLY A 92 -15.44 1.59 8.06
C GLY A 92 -16.76 0.84 8.14
N MET A 93 -17.85 1.54 8.44
CA MET A 93 -19.22 1.00 8.50
C MET A 93 -20.23 2.05 8.05
N ARG A 94 -21.31 1.57 7.45
CA ARG A 94 -22.54 2.37 7.21
C ARG A 94 -23.78 1.55 7.50
N PHE A 95 -24.85 2.24 7.90
CA PHE A 95 -26.16 1.65 8.16
C PHE A 95 -27.18 2.00 7.08
N ASP A 96 -28.01 1.03 6.72
CA ASP A 96 -29.26 1.26 5.99
C ASP A 96 -30.32 1.74 7.00
N LEU A 97 -30.84 2.94 6.76
CA LEU A 97 -31.82 3.56 7.66
C LEU A 97 -33.19 2.89 7.64
N LYS A 98 -33.55 2.18 6.55
CA LYS A 98 -34.83 1.44 6.45
C LYS A 98 -34.74 0.15 7.25
N THR A 99 -33.72 -0.63 7.04
CA THR A 99 -33.56 -1.93 7.71
C THR A 99 -32.93 -1.80 9.09
N ARG A 100 -32.28 -0.66 9.40
CA ARG A 100 -31.50 -0.40 10.61
C ARG A 100 -30.36 -1.40 10.82
N LYS A 101 -29.85 -1.95 9.73
CA LYS A 101 -28.74 -2.92 9.72
C LYS A 101 -27.54 -2.35 8.98
N PRO A 102 -26.34 -2.87 9.21
CA PRO A 102 -25.18 -2.55 8.38
C PRO A 102 -25.48 -2.84 6.90
N ILE A 103 -24.99 -1.95 6.01
CA ILE A 103 -25.15 -2.11 4.55
C ILE A 103 -24.33 -3.30 4.06
N ILE A 104 -23.16 -3.52 4.67
CA ILE A 104 -22.23 -4.62 4.32
C ILE A 104 -22.58 -5.82 5.19
N ALA A 105 -22.69 -7.00 4.60
CA ALA A 105 -23.08 -8.22 5.29
C ALA A 105 -22.17 -8.58 6.49
N ASN A 106 -20.87 -8.31 6.37
CA ASN A 106 -19.88 -8.53 7.44
C ASN A 106 -19.91 -7.42 8.53
N GLY A 107 -20.84 -6.48 8.47
CA GLY A 107 -20.92 -5.35 9.38
C GLY A 107 -19.96 -4.22 9.04
N THR A 108 -18.69 -4.51 8.86
CA THR A 108 -17.63 -3.56 8.48
C THR A 108 -17.03 -3.91 7.13
N GLY A 109 -16.34 -2.96 6.52
CA GLY A 109 -15.61 -3.15 5.26
C GLY A 109 -14.52 -2.11 5.04
N GLY A 110 -13.72 -2.30 4.02
CA GLY A 110 -12.65 -1.39 3.67
C GLY A 110 -13.19 -0.10 3.03
N MET A 111 -12.84 1.05 3.60
CA MET A 111 -13.07 2.37 3.02
C MET A 111 -11.88 2.77 2.16
N SER A 112 -12.13 3.17 0.91
CA SER A 112 -11.14 3.59 -0.07
C SER A 112 -11.62 4.86 -0.82
N GLY A 113 -10.83 5.34 -1.76
CA GLY A 113 -11.13 6.54 -2.54
C GLY A 113 -10.56 7.83 -1.92
N PRO A 114 -10.92 9.03 -2.45
CA PRO A 114 -10.27 10.30 -2.08
C PRO A 114 -10.28 10.62 -0.59
N ALA A 115 -11.27 10.15 0.16
CA ALA A 115 -11.38 10.41 1.59
C ALA A 115 -10.21 9.83 2.43
N VAL A 116 -9.54 8.78 1.93
CA VAL A 116 -8.40 8.18 2.64
C VAL A 116 -7.06 8.77 2.22
N PHE A 117 -7.02 9.61 1.19
CA PHE A 117 -5.79 10.15 0.62
C PHE A 117 -4.89 10.86 1.64
N PRO A 118 -5.36 11.82 2.45
CA PRO A 118 -4.52 12.51 3.43
C PRO A 118 -3.98 11.56 4.52
N VAL A 119 -4.71 10.49 4.83
CA VAL A 119 -4.23 9.46 5.76
C VAL A 119 -3.11 8.65 5.13
N ALA A 120 -3.27 8.27 3.85
CA ALA A 120 -2.24 7.56 3.09
C ALA A 120 -0.94 8.36 3.00
N LEU A 121 -1.01 9.65 2.64
CA LEU A 121 0.14 10.55 2.58
C LEU A 121 0.90 10.60 3.91
N LYS A 122 0.16 10.82 5.02
CA LYS A 122 0.76 10.87 6.36
C LYS A 122 1.51 9.58 6.70
N LEU A 123 0.87 8.42 6.49
CA LEU A 123 1.44 7.12 6.86
C LEU A 123 2.64 6.76 5.98
N ILE A 124 2.56 7.04 4.66
CA ILE A 124 3.67 6.86 3.73
C ILE A 124 4.86 7.72 4.16
N ARG A 125 4.63 9.00 4.49
CA ARG A 125 5.69 9.90 4.94
C ARG A 125 6.37 9.42 6.21
N GLN A 126 5.60 8.94 7.19
CA GLN A 126 6.13 8.39 8.44
C GLN A 126 7.05 7.19 8.18
N VAL A 127 6.63 6.25 7.34
CA VAL A 127 7.44 5.07 7.02
C VAL A 127 8.65 5.44 6.17
N ALA A 128 8.50 6.31 5.17
CA ALA A 128 9.58 6.74 4.30
C ALA A 128 10.75 7.43 5.05
N GLN A 129 10.46 8.03 6.23
CA GLN A 129 11.48 8.61 7.11
C GLN A 129 12.31 7.57 7.88
N THR A 130 11.90 6.31 7.87
CA THR A 130 12.50 5.26 8.74
C THR A 130 13.05 4.06 7.98
N THR A 131 12.75 3.92 6.68
CA THR A 131 13.20 2.80 5.85
C THR A 131 13.82 3.28 4.54
N LYS A 132 14.72 2.46 4.00
CA LYS A 132 15.26 2.65 2.64
C LYS A 132 14.52 1.83 1.59
N LEU A 133 13.58 0.99 1.99
CA LEU A 133 12.78 0.18 1.07
C LEU A 133 11.97 1.05 0.10
N PRO A 134 11.82 0.65 -1.16
CA PRO A 134 10.90 1.31 -2.07
C PRO A 134 9.45 1.12 -1.58
N ILE A 135 8.65 2.18 -1.69
CA ILE A 135 7.25 2.18 -1.28
C ILE A 135 6.37 2.37 -2.52
N ILE A 136 5.44 1.45 -2.75
CA ILE A 136 4.33 1.65 -3.67
C ILE A 136 3.23 2.35 -2.90
N GLY A 137 3.06 3.66 -3.15
CA GLY A 137 2.06 4.49 -2.46
C GLY A 137 0.69 4.34 -3.09
N MET A 138 -0.34 4.05 -2.29
CA MET A 138 -1.73 3.96 -2.73
C MET A 138 -2.69 4.43 -1.64
N GLY A 139 -3.91 4.76 -2.07
CA GLY A 139 -5.00 5.22 -1.21
C GLY A 139 -5.51 6.59 -1.63
N GLY A 140 -6.56 6.58 -2.46
CA GLY A 140 -7.25 7.79 -2.88
C GLY A 140 -6.62 8.57 -4.03
N VAL A 141 -5.64 8.01 -4.72
CA VAL A 141 -5.05 8.63 -5.92
C VAL A 141 -6.05 8.58 -7.09
N ASP A 142 -6.41 9.73 -7.64
CA ASP A 142 -7.37 9.91 -8.74
C ASP A 142 -6.94 10.95 -9.78
N SER A 143 -5.79 11.58 -9.59
CA SER A 143 -5.29 12.66 -10.45
C SER A 143 -3.76 12.66 -10.52
N ALA A 144 -3.20 13.39 -11.49
CA ALA A 144 -1.76 13.58 -11.62
C ALA A 144 -1.17 14.39 -10.46
N GLU A 145 -1.92 15.36 -9.93
CA GLU A 145 -1.56 16.10 -8.73
C GLU A 145 -1.45 15.16 -7.52
N ALA A 146 -2.46 14.31 -7.30
CA ALA A 146 -2.43 13.32 -6.22
C ALA A 146 -1.24 12.33 -6.36
N ALA A 147 -0.90 11.95 -7.58
CA ALA A 147 0.27 11.11 -7.84
C ALA A 147 1.58 11.82 -7.44
N LEU A 148 1.74 13.12 -7.76
CA LEU A 148 2.90 13.90 -7.33
C LEU A 148 2.99 14.06 -5.81
N GLU A 149 1.85 14.27 -5.12
CA GLU A 149 1.83 14.33 -3.66
C GLU A 149 2.28 13.00 -3.02
N MET A 150 1.94 11.85 -3.63
CA MET A 150 2.45 10.56 -3.18
C MET A 150 3.98 10.46 -3.30
N TYR A 151 4.57 10.96 -4.41
CA TYR A 151 6.03 11.04 -4.54
C TYR A 151 6.64 11.97 -3.48
N LEU A 152 6.02 13.13 -3.21
CA LEU A 152 6.44 14.04 -2.14
C LEU A 152 6.33 13.41 -0.74
N ALA A 153 5.39 12.49 -0.53
CA ALA A 153 5.30 11.73 0.71
C ALA A 153 6.42 10.67 0.85
N GLY A 154 7.13 10.34 -0.23
CA GLY A 154 8.23 9.39 -0.24
C GLY A 154 7.95 8.08 -0.99
N ALA A 155 6.83 7.99 -1.71
CA ALA A 155 6.55 6.84 -2.57
C ALA A 155 7.56 6.73 -3.72
N SER A 156 7.85 5.50 -4.12
CA SER A 156 8.71 5.17 -5.26
C SER A 156 7.92 4.84 -6.53
N ALA A 157 6.71 4.39 -6.35
CA ALA A 157 5.72 4.11 -7.40
C ALA A 157 4.32 4.35 -6.85
N ILE A 158 3.33 4.45 -7.74
CA ILE A 158 1.96 4.81 -7.37
C ILE A 158 0.99 3.69 -7.76
N GLY A 159 0.11 3.33 -6.83
CA GLY A 159 -1.01 2.43 -7.06
C GLY A 159 -2.33 3.19 -7.16
N VAL A 160 -3.08 2.96 -8.23
CA VAL A 160 -4.41 3.53 -8.45
C VAL A 160 -5.45 2.43 -8.35
N GLY A 161 -6.34 2.53 -7.37
CA GLY A 161 -7.37 1.52 -7.08
C GLY A 161 -8.78 2.01 -7.45
N THR A 162 -9.47 2.56 -6.48
CA THR A 162 -10.91 2.92 -6.54
C THR A 162 -11.26 3.85 -7.71
N ALA A 163 -10.36 4.74 -8.11
CA ALA A 163 -10.58 5.65 -9.23
C ALA A 163 -10.95 4.91 -10.53
N ASN A 164 -10.41 3.69 -10.75
CA ASN A 164 -10.72 2.88 -11.92
C ASN A 164 -12.20 2.40 -11.96
N PHE A 165 -12.92 2.39 -10.83
CA PHE A 165 -14.34 2.04 -10.81
C PHE A 165 -15.23 3.19 -11.29
N THR A 166 -14.80 4.43 -11.10
CA THR A 166 -15.51 5.64 -11.56
C THR A 166 -15.06 6.08 -12.94
N ASN A 167 -13.77 5.89 -13.26
CA ASN A 167 -13.17 6.18 -14.55
C ASN A 167 -12.22 5.03 -14.95
N PRO A 168 -12.61 4.15 -15.89
CA PRO A 168 -11.75 3.06 -16.36
C PRO A 168 -10.43 3.53 -16.99
N TYR A 169 -10.36 4.80 -17.36
CA TYR A 169 -9.17 5.45 -17.94
C TYR A 169 -8.35 6.23 -16.89
N ALA A 170 -8.64 6.08 -15.60
CA ALA A 170 -7.94 6.84 -14.56
C ALA A 170 -6.41 6.74 -14.65
N CYS A 171 -5.86 5.55 -14.86
CA CYS A 171 -4.41 5.38 -15.01
C CYS A 171 -3.85 6.05 -16.26
N PRO A 172 -4.38 5.83 -17.48
CA PRO A 172 -3.99 6.59 -18.66
C PRO A 172 -4.09 8.10 -18.47
N ASP A 173 -5.21 8.60 -17.95
CA ASP A 173 -5.43 10.03 -17.73
C ASP A 173 -4.39 10.63 -16.77
N ILE A 174 -4.05 9.93 -15.68
CA ILE A 174 -2.99 10.35 -14.75
C ILE A 174 -1.64 10.43 -15.49
N ILE A 175 -1.28 9.39 -16.24
CA ILE A 175 -0.01 9.31 -16.95
C ILE A 175 0.10 10.42 -18.01
N GLU A 176 -0.94 10.67 -18.81
CA GLU A 176 -0.96 11.67 -19.85
C GLU A 176 -0.93 13.11 -19.30
N ASN A 177 -1.52 13.34 -18.13
CA ASN A 177 -1.53 14.65 -17.50
C ASN A 177 -0.31 14.93 -16.61
N LEU A 178 0.39 13.87 -16.17
CA LEU A 178 1.52 14.01 -15.25
C LEU A 178 2.61 14.98 -15.78
N PRO A 179 3.06 14.95 -17.04
CA PRO A 179 4.04 15.92 -17.53
C PRO A 179 3.56 17.37 -17.43
N LYS A 180 2.29 17.66 -17.75
CA LYS A 180 1.71 19.01 -17.66
C LYS A 180 1.68 19.53 -16.23
N VAL A 181 1.37 18.65 -15.28
CA VAL A 181 1.36 19.00 -13.86
C VAL A 181 2.79 19.19 -13.36
N MET A 182 3.73 18.37 -13.78
CA MET A 182 5.16 18.56 -13.48
C MET A 182 5.67 19.90 -13.98
N ASP A 183 5.38 20.27 -15.22
CA ASP A 183 5.74 21.57 -15.81
C ASP A 183 5.16 22.73 -14.98
N LYS A 184 3.89 22.64 -14.60
CA LYS A 184 3.18 23.64 -13.77
C LYS A 184 3.89 23.90 -12.43
N TYR A 185 4.50 22.88 -11.85
CA TYR A 185 5.17 22.95 -10.55
C TYR A 185 6.70 23.00 -10.65
N GLY A 186 7.27 23.12 -11.87
CA GLY A 186 8.71 23.20 -12.10
C GLY A 186 9.48 21.91 -11.75
N ILE A 187 8.83 20.75 -11.90
CA ILE A 187 9.42 19.45 -11.63
C ILE A 187 9.99 18.89 -12.94
N GLU A 188 11.31 18.86 -13.06
CA GLU A 188 11.99 18.43 -14.30
C GLU A 188 11.88 16.91 -14.54
N SER A 189 11.99 16.11 -13.48
CA SER A 189 11.82 14.66 -13.57
C SER A 189 11.35 14.04 -12.24
N LEU A 190 10.64 12.92 -12.33
CA LEU A 190 10.24 12.14 -11.14
C LEU A 190 11.45 11.55 -10.42
N GLU A 191 12.53 11.23 -11.13
CA GLU A 191 13.75 10.71 -10.54
C GLU A 191 14.42 11.76 -9.66
N MET A 192 14.55 13.01 -10.14
CA MET A 192 15.08 14.12 -9.36
C MET A 192 14.21 14.40 -8.15
N LEU A 193 12.88 14.50 -8.33
CA LEU A 193 11.94 14.70 -7.23
C LEU A 193 12.09 13.64 -6.14
N ARG A 194 12.16 12.38 -6.52
CA ARG A 194 12.33 11.26 -5.58
C ARG A 194 13.67 11.32 -4.84
N LYS A 195 14.72 11.74 -5.51
CA LYS A 195 16.05 11.92 -4.91
C LYS A 195 16.02 13.06 -3.87
N GLU A 196 15.51 14.22 -4.24
CA GLU A 196 15.36 15.38 -3.35
C GLU A 196 14.51 15.05 -2.11
N VAL A 197 13.39 14.37 -2.32
CA VAL A 197 12.52 13.92 -1.23
C VAL A 197 13.27 12.98 -0.29
N ARG A 198 13.99 11.98 -0.82
CA ARG A 198 14.78 11.06 0.01
C ARG A 198 15.87 11.77 0.80
N GLU A 199 16.60 12.69 0.20
CA GLU A 199 17.61 13.49 0.86
C GLU A 199 17.03 14.38 1.98
N SER A 200 15.80 14.84 1.81
CA SER A 200 15.07 15.64 2.82
C SER A 200 14.44 14.82 3.95
N LEU A 201 14.32 13.50 3.79
CA LEU A 201 13.74 12.60 4.78
C LEU A 201 14.78 12.08 5.80
N LEU A 202 16.03 12.02 5.39
CA LEU A 202 17.18 11.56 6.17
C LEU A 202 17.86 12.71 6.88
#